data_efe56442bb5510f27a0d27150c86afa4
#
_entry.id   efe56442bb5510f27a0d27150c86afa4
#
_cell.length_a   1.000
_cell.length_b   1.000
_cell.length_c   1.000
_cell.angle_alpha   90.00
_cell.angle_beta   90.00
_cell.angle_gamma   90.00
#
_symmetry.space_group_name_H-M   'P 1'
#
loop_
_entity.id
_entity.type
_entity.pdbx_description
1 polymer ?
#
loop_
_entity_poly.entity_id
_entity_poly.type
_entity_poly.pdbx_seq_one_letter_code
_entity_poly.pdbx_strand_id
1 'polypeptide(L)'
;YRYFPDPDLLPLIISQEWIEEVRSSMPPLPATLREQWQTNFGLSAYDAQVLSQDRASADLFTELIGLLGAAQAKLISNFITGELASALNRSNLQAIDAPLKAKHLSHLLRRLMDGTISAKIAKDIFALMWEEALNGKEVSDVDQIIESRGLKQITDSAALEALIDSVLQANTKSVEEFRAGKEKAFNALVGQVMKASQGKANPQQLNELLRQK
;
A
#
# COMPACT_ATOMS: atom_id res chain seq x y z
N TYR A 1 37.59 7.31 -39.68
CA TYR A 1 38.33 6.95 -38.47
C TYR A 1 38.86 5.53 -38.64
N ARG A 2 40.17 5.36 -38.40
CA ARG A 2 40.79 4.03 -38.32
C ARG A 2 40.93 3.68 -36.84
N TYR A 3 40.27 2.66 -36.39
CA TYR A 3 40.39 2.11 -35.04
C TYR A 3 41.49 1.07 -35.08
N PHE A 4 42.53 1.28 -34.29
CA PHE A 4 43.60 0.29 -34.05
C PHE A 4 43.45 -0.20 -32.62
N PRO A 5 43.72 -1.51 -32.34
CA PRO A 5 44.02 -1.93 -30.99
C PRO A 5 45.14 -1.08 -30.43
N ASP A 6 44.95 -0.55 -29.22
CA ASP A 6 46.01 0.18 -28.52
C ASP A 6 47.13 -0.85 -28.16
N PRO A 7 48.36 -0.61 -28.59
CA PRO A 7 49.45 -1.57 -28.36
C PRO A 7 49.77 -1.73 -26.88
N ASP A 8 49.39 -0.77 -26.02
CA ASP A 8 49.64 -0.81 -24.58
C ASP A 8 48.53 -1.55 -23.82
N LEU A 9 47.42 -1.91 -24.50
CA LEU A 9 46.35 -2.68 -23.91
C LEU A 9 46.42 -4.15 -24.31
N LEU A 10 46.50 -5.01 -23.30
CA LEU A 10 46.43 -6.45 -23.51
C LEU A 10 45.03 -6.85 -24.01
N PRO A 11 44.92 -7.90 -24.88
CA PRO A 11 43.63 -8.40 -25.29
C PRO A 11 42.81 -8.85 -24.07
N LEU A 12 41.60 -8.34 -23.95
CA LEU A 12 40.61 -8.81 -22.93
C LEU A 12 40.01 -10.11 -23.43
N ILE A 13 40.29 -11.20 -22.74
CA ILE A 13 39.68 -12.51 -22.99
C ILE A 13 38.55 -12.71 -22.01
N ILE A 14 37.32 -12.74 -22.53
CA ILE A 14 36.10 -13.03 -21.79
C ILE A 14 35.79 -14.50 -21.97
N SER A 15 35.94 -15.31 -20.92
CA SER A 15 35.63 -16.74 -20.97
C SER A 15 34.14 -17.00 -20.94
N GLN A 16 33.72 -18.17 -21.45
CA GLN A 16 32.32 -18.60 -21.38
C GLN A 16 31.86 -18.81 -19.94
N GLU A 17 32.75 -19.29 -19.07
CA GLU A 17 32.49 -19.45 -17.64
C GLU A 17 32.15 -18.11 -16.99
N TRP A 18 32.91 -17.04 -17.29
CA TRP A 18 32.64 -15.71 -16.77
C TRP A 18 31.32 -15.16 -17.29
N ILE A 19 31.02 -15.35 -18.58
CA ILE A 19 29.71 -14.96 -19.15
C ILE A 19 28.56 -15.67 -18.42
N GLU A 20 28.69 -16.96 -18.14
CA GLU A 20 27.65 -17.74 -17.48
C GLU A 20 27.50 -17.36 -15.99
N GLU A 21 28.61 -17.10 -15.31
CA GLU A 21 28.59 -16.57 -13.94
C GLU A 21 27.83 -15.24 -13.86
N VAL A 22 28.13 -14.28 -14.75
CA VAL A 22 27.41 -13.01 -14.82
C VAL A 22 25.93 -13.23 -15.15
N ARG A 23 25.63 -14.09 -16.15
CA ARG A 23 24.25 -14.40 -16.54
C ARG A 23 23.45 -14.98 -15.38
N SER A 24 24.03 -15.90 -14.61
CA SER A 24 23.38 -16.54 -13.47
C SER A 24 23.12 -15.58 -12.31
N SER A 25 23.99 -14.56 -12.16
CA SER A 25 23.85 -13.54 -11.12
C SER A 25 22.99 -12.33 -11.53
N MET A 26 22.66 -12.22 -12.82
CA MET A 26 21.82 -11.12 -13.30
C MET A 26 20.40 -11.20 -12.74
N PRO A 27 19.85 -10.11 -12.22
CA PRO A 27 18.44 -10.05 -11.84
C PRO A 27 17.54 -10.12 -13.07
N PRO A 28 16.28 -10.53 -12.90
CA PRO A 28 15.30 -10.53 -13.98
C PRO A 28 15.19 -9.14 -14.61
N LEU A 29 15.13 -9.11 -15.94
CA LEU A 29 14.94 -7.86 -16.68
C LEU A 29 13.53 -7.28 -16.43
N PRO A 30 13.33 -5.96 -16.52
CA PRO A 30 12.03 -5.33 -16.33
C PRO A 30 10.92 -5.92 -17.23
N ALA A 31 11.26 -6.31 -18.47
CA ALA A 31 10.30 -6.94 -19.37
C ALA A 31 9.82 -8.30 -18.85
N THR A 32 10.74 -9.12 -18.36
CA THR A 32 10.44 -10.42 -17.76
C THR A 32 9.60 -10.28 -16.49
N LEU A 33 9.94 -9.32 -15.62
CA LEU A 33 9.16 -9.03 -14.42
C LEU A 33 7.72 -8.61 -14.75
N ARG A 34 7.52 -7.74 -15.75
CA ARG A 34 6.19 -7.32 -16.20
C ARG A 34 5.34 -8.49 -16.65
N GLU A 35 5.90 -9.37 -17.48
CA GLU A 35 5.21 -10.56 -17.95
C GLU A 35 4.84 -11.51 -16.81
N GLN A 36 5.79 -11.79 -15.93
CA GLN A 36 5.58 -12.63 -14.75
C GLN A 36 4.50 -12.08 -13.82
N TRP A 37 4.53 -10.78 -13.53
CA TRP A 37 3.56 -10.17 -12.62
C TRP A 37 2.15 -10.10 -13.20
N GLN A 38 2.02 -9.92 -14.52
CA GLN A 38 0.72 -9.99 -15.18
C GLN A 38 0.18 -11.43 -15.18
N THR A 39 1.04 -12.42 -15.52
CA THR A 39 0.62 -13.81 -15.65
C THR A 39 0.38 -14.47 -14.29
N ASN A 40 1.30 -14.28 -13.33
CA ASN A 40 1.28 -15.02 -12.06
C ASN A 40 0.47 -14.31 -10.98
N PHE A 41 0.38 -12.98 -11.03
CA PHE A 41 -0.26 -12.18 -9.98
C PHE A 41 -1.47 -11.38 -10.46
N GLY A 42 -1.80 -11.44 -11.75
CA GLY A 42 -2.94 -10.76 -12.33
C GLY A 42 -2.85 -9.23 -12.29
N LEU A 43 -1.64 -8.65 -12.25
CA LEU A 43 -1.47 -7.23 -12.32
C LEU A 43 -1.86 -6.70 -13.70
N SER A 44 -2.38 -5.47 -13.74
CA SER A 44 -2.57 -4.78 -15.01
C SER A 44 -1.23 -4.47 -15.68
N ALA A 45 -1.21 -4.34 -17.00
CA ALA A 45 -0.01 -3.95 -17.74
C ALA A 45 0.55 -2.61 -17.22
N TYR A 46 -0.33 -1.67 -16.86
CA TYR A 46 0.04 -0.39 -16.28
C TYR A 46 0.73 -0.55 -14.91
N ASP A 47 0.12 -1.30 -13.98
CA ASP A 47 0.71 -1.51 -12.65
C ASP A 47 2.08 -2.19 -12.75
N ALA A 48 2.19 -3.24 -13.59
CA ALA A 48 3.43 -3.96 -13.81
C ALA A 48 4.50 -3.05 -14.43
N GLN A 49 4.11 -2.15 -15.35
CA GLN A 49 5.02 -1.17 -15.95
C GLN A 49 5.53 -0.19 -14.90
N VAL A 50 4.66 0.42 -14.11
CA VAL A 50 5.05 1.40 -13.08
C VAL A 50 5.99 0.78 -12.05
N LEU A 51 5.65 -0.39 -11.51
CA LEU A 51 6.47 -1.08 -10.51
C LEU A 51 7.85 -1.50 -11.05
N SER A 52 7.99 -1.75 -12.36
CA SER A 52 9.24 -2.18 -12.99
C SER A 52 10.09 -1.02 -13.52
N GLN A 53 9.67 0.24 -13.33
CA GLN A 53 10.42 1.41 -13.81
C GLN A 53 11.74 1.61 -13.08
N ASP A 54 11.77 1.33 -11.78
CA ASP A 54 12.99 1.35 -10.99
C ASP A 54 13.17 0.02 -10.23
N ARG A 55 14.42 -0.33 -10.00
CA ARG A 55 14.78 -1.59 -9.39
C ARG A 55 14.34 -1.70 -7.94
N ALA A 56 14.46 -0.64 -7.17
CA ALA A 56 14.13 -0.67 -5.75
C ALA A 56 12.63 -0.91 -5.53
N SER A 57 11.76 -0.32 -6.35
CA SER A 57 10.31 -0.59 -6.35
C SER A 57 10.01 -2.04 -6.74
N ALA A 58 10.71 -2.58 -7.75
CA ALA A 58 10.54 -3.97 -8.18
C ALA A 58 10.97 -4.97 -7.10
N ASP A 59 12.13 -4.73 -6.48
CA ASP A 59 12.66 -5.56 -5.41
C ASP A 59 11.73 -5.50 -4.17
N LEU A 60 11.27 -4.33 -3.78
CA LEU A 60 10.31 -4.14 -2.69
C LEU A 60 8.98 -4.87 -2.94
N PHE A 61 8.44 -4.76 -4.16
CA PHE A 61 7.21 -5.49 -4.53
C PHE A 61 7.42 -6.99 -4.40
N THR A 62 8.52 -7.52 -4.93
CA THR A 62 8.83 -8.94 -4.88
C THR A 62 9.00 -9.44 -3.45
N GLU A 63 9.69 -8.67 -2.60
CA GLU A 63 9.86 -8.99 -1.18
C GLU A 63 8.52 -9.00 -0.44
N LEU A 64 7.67 -8.00 -0.67
CA LEU A 64 6.33 -7.94 -0.08
C LEU A 64 5.42 -9.08 -0.55
N ILE A 65 5.50 -9.50 -1.81
CA ILE A 65 4.82 -10.71 -2.30
C ILE A 65 5.28 -11.95 -1.55
N GLY A 66 6.58 -12.10 -1.32
CA GLY A 66 7.13 -13.20 -0.51
C GLY A 66 6.63 -13.22 0.93
N LEU A 67 6.44 -12.05 1.54
CA LEU A 67 5.99 -11.89 2.93
C LEU A 67 4.47 -12.02 3.12
N LEU A 68 3.68 -11.59 2.13
CA LEU A 68 2.22 -11.44 2.25
C LEU A 68 1.42 -12.39 1.36
N GLY A 69 2.08 -13.01 0.39
CA GLY A 69 1.47 -13.94 -0.58
C GLY A 69 0.98 -13.28 -1.87
N ALA A 70 0.99 -14.06 -2.94
CA ALA A 70 0.63 -13.61 -4.30
C ALA A 70 -0.81 -13.08 -4.43
N ALA A 71 -1.74 -13.60 -3.62
CA ALA A 71 -3.14 -13.13 -3.60
C ALA A 71 -3.27 -11.64 -3.24
N GLN A 72 -2.24 -11.05 -2.63
CA GLN A 72 -2.24 -9.65 -2.19
C GLN A 72 -1.55 -8.71 -3.19
N ALA A 73 -1.16 -9.21 -4.35
CA ALA A 73 -0.38 -8.45 -5.33
C ALA A 73 -1.01 -7.10 -5.70
N LYS A 74 -2.32 -7.06 -5.89
CA LYS A 74 -3.02 -5.80 -6.21
C LYS A 74 -3.00 -4.80 -5.05
N LEU A 75 -3.19 -5.27 -3.82
CA LEU A 75 -3.10 -4.43 -2.63
C LEU A 75 -1.68 -3.84 -2.48
N ILE A 76 -0.67 -4.68 -2.61
CA ILE A 76 0.74 -4.30 -2.51
C ILE A 76 1.10 -3.30 -3.62
N SER A 77 0.71 -3.59 -4.86
CA SER A 77 0.91 -2.69 -6.00
C SER A 77 0.30 -1.32 -5.75
N ASN A 78 -0.97 -1.26 -5.35
CA ASN A 78 -1.66 -0.01 -5.06
C ASN A 78 -0.98 0.77 -3.92
N PHE A 79 -0.47 0.09 -2.91
CA PHE A 79 0.22 0.72 -1.79
C PHE A 79 1.56 1.34 -2.24
N ILE A 80 2.36 0.61 -3.03
CA ILE A 80 3.66 1.10 -3.52
C ILE A 80 3.44 2.27 -4.47
N THR A 81 2.55 2.13 -5.46
CA THR A 81 2.33 3.16 -6.49
C THR A 81 1.52 4.36 -5.97
N GLY A 82 0.79 4.22 -4.89
CA GLY A 82 0.00 5.26 -4.25
C GLY A 82 0.69 5.86 -3.03
N GLU A 83 0.55 5.23 -1.88
CA GLU A 83 0.96 5.80 -0.59
C GLU A 83 2.48 5.98 -0.49
N LEU A 84 3.25 4.94 -0.85
CA LEU A 84 4.71 5.00 -0.80
C LEU A 84 5.26 6.01 -1.81
N ALA A 85 4.80 5.97 -3.07
CA ALA A 85 5.22 6.92 -4.09
C ALA A 85 4.88 8.37 -3.71
N SER A 86 3.71 8.60 -3.11
CA SER A 86 3.33 9.92 -2.60
C SER A 86 4.26 10.40 -1.47
N ALA A 87 4.65 9.51 -0.54
CA ALA A 87 5.57 9.83 0.54
C ALA A 87 6.98 10.14 0.02
N LEU A 88 7.49 9.33 -0.91
CA LEU A 88 8.79 9.55 -1.58
C LEU A 88 8.82 10.93 -2.26
N ASN A 89 7.79 11.24 -3.05
CA ASN A 89 7.68 12.52 -3.76
C ASN A 89 7.66 13.71 -2.79
N ARG A 90 6.88 13.64 -1.70
CA ARG A 90 6.83 14.71 -0.70
C ARG A 90 8.16 14.92 0.03
N SER A 91 8.92 13.85 0.22
CA SER A 91 10.23 13.88 0.89
C SER A 91 11.38 14.11 -0.06
N ASN A 92 11.11 14.25 -1.38
CA ASN A 92 12.11 14.34 -2.45
C ASN A 92 13.14 13.20 -2.39
N LEU A 93 12.66 11.97 -2.16
CA LEU A 93 13.47 10.75 -2.09
C LEU A 93 13.19 9.84 -3.29
N GLN A 94 14.19 9.06 -3.67
CA GLN A 94 14.02 7.95 -4.60
C GLN A 94 13.64 6.66 -3.86
N ALA A 95 13.09 5.67 -4.56
CA ALA A 95 12.66 4.41 -3.94
C ALA A 95 13.78 3.68 -3.21
N ILE A 96 15.03 3.77 -3.71
CA ILE A 96 16.20 3.15 -3.08
C ILE A 96 16.50 3.75 -1.70
N ASP A 97 16.18 5.04 -1.50
CA ASP A 97 16.43 5.79 -0.26
C ASP A 97 15.25 5.69 0.72
N ALA A 98 14.21 4.88 0.40
CA ALA A 98 13.05 4.72 1.26
C ALA A 98 13.46 4.30 2.67
N PRO A 99 13.07 5.07 3.71
CA PRO A 99 13.50 4.80 5.08
C PRO A 99 12.79 3.59 5.69
N LEU A 100 11.57 3.27 5.20
CA LEU A 100 10.83 2.08 5.63
C LEU A 100 11.17 0.89 4.73
N LYS A 101 11.48 -0.25 5.36
CA LYS A 101 11.80 -1.51 4.67
C LYS A 101 10.57 -2.41 4.58
N ALA A 102 10.64 -3.43 3.73
CA ALA A 102 9.55 -4.39 3.51
C ALA A 102 8.97 -4.98 4.81
N LYS A 103 9.82 -5.26 5.82
CA LYS A 103 9.36 -5.76 7.12
C LYS A 103 8.36 -4.84 7.82
N HIS A 104 8.58 -3.52 7.78
CA HIS A 104 7.69 -2.53 8.40
C HIS A 104 6.38 -2.44 7.62
N LEU A 105 6.49 -2.36 6.29
CA LEU A 105 5.33 -2.27 5.40
C LEU A 105 4.48 -3.55 5.43
N SER A 106 5.11 -4.73 5.48
CA SER A 106 4.39 -6.01 5.57
C SER A 106 3.59 -6.12 6.86
N HIS A 107 4.12 -5.64 7.99
CA HIS A 107 3.38 -5.64 9.26
C HIS A 107 2.14 -4.75 9.18
N LEU A 108 2.30 -3.52 8.66
CA LEU A 108 1.18 -2.60 8.44
C LEU A 108 0.11 -3.18 7.52
N LEU A 109 0.53 -3.74 6.37
CA LEU A 109 -0.37 -4.33 5.40
C LEU A 109 -1.09 -5.57 5.95
N ARG A 110 -0.46 -6.38 6.79
CA ARG A 110 -1.13 -7.50 7.48
C ARG A 110 -2.29 -7.02 8.33
N ARG A 111 -2.10 -5.94 9.11
CA ARG A 111 -3.18 -5.37 9.95
C ARG A 111 -4.31 -4.75 9.15
N LEU A 112 -4.00 -4.27 7.95
CA LEU A 112 -5.03 -3.85 6.99
C LEU A 112 -5.78 -5.06 6.41
N MET A 113 -5.06 -6.14 6.05
CA MET A 113 -5.64 -7.35 5.44
C MET A 113 -6.52 -8.14 6.40
N ASP A 114 -6.12 -8.27 7.65
CA ASP A 114 -6.88 -8.98 8.69
C ASP A 114 -8.05 -8.15 9.26
N GLY A 115 -8.22 -6.92 8.79
CA GLY A 115 -9.30 -6.04 9.22
C GLY A 115 -9.11 -5.43 10.60
N THR A 116 -7.92 -5.57 11.23
CA THR A 116 -7.61 -4.93 12.52
C THR A 116 -7.70 -3.41 12.42
N ILE A 117 -7.32 -2.85 11.28
CA ILE A 117 -7.38 -1.41 11.00
C ILE A 117 -8.04 -1.14 9.64
N SER A 118 -8.66 0.04 9.52
CA SER A 118 -9.19 0.50 8.24
C SER A 118 -8.09 1.05 7.33
N ALA A 119 -8.37 1.17 6.02
CA ALA A 119 -7.44 1.76 5.06
C ALA A 119 -7.03 3.19 5.43
N LYS A 120 -7.95 3.98 6.01
CA LYS A 120 -7.63 5.33 6.52
C LYS A 120 -6.62 5.26 7.66
N ILE A 121 -6.86 4.41 8.64
CA ILE A 121 -5.96 4.24 9.78
C ILE A 121 -4.60 3.71 9.33
N ALA A 122 -4.56 2.80 8.35
CA ALA A 122 -3.30 2.33 7.78
C ALA A 122 -2.47 3.47 7.17
N LYS A 123 -3.11 4.42 6.48
CA LYS A 123 -2.43 5.63 5.96
C LYS A 123 -1.88 6.52 7.07
N ASP A 124 -2.66 6.72 8.14
CA ASP A 124 -2.25 7.54 9.28
C ASP A 124 -1.06 6.90 10.02
N ILE A 125 -1.07 5.57 10.22
CA ILE A 125 0.05 4.82 10.80
C ILE A 125 1.28 4.89 9.88
N PHE A 126 1.09 4.68 8.57
CA PHE A 126 2.18 4.78 7.61
C PHE A 126 2.85 6.16 7.65
N ALA A 127 2.07 7.24 7.68
CA ALA A 127 2.60 8.59 7.75
C ALA A 127 3.42 8.83 9.02
N LEU A 128 2.97 8.31 10.17
CA LEU A 128 3.69 8.38 11.42
C LEU A 128 5.02 7.62 11.37
N MET A 129 4.99 6.37 10.91
CA MET A 129 6.20 5.55 10.76
C MET A 129 7.20 6.19 9.80
N TRP A 130 6.70 6.79 8.72
CA TRP A 130 7.49 7.51 7.73
C TRP A 130 8.21 8.71 8.34
N GLU A 131 7.49 9.52 9.13
CA GLU A 131 8.04 10.67 9.81
C GLU A 131 9.09 10.27 10.87
N GLU A 132 8.83 9.23 11.65
CA GLU A 132 9.80 8.68 12.62
C GLU A 132 11.10 8.27 11.91
N ALA A 133 10.98 7.52 10.81
CA ALA A 133 12.12 7.04 10.05
C ALA A 133 12.93 8.17 9.40
N LEU A 134 12.26 9.19 8.85
CA LEU A 134 12.93 10.38 8.29
C LEU A 134 13.71 11.16 9.34
N ASN A 135 13.21 11.20 10.58
CA ASN A 135 13.89 11.88 11.69
C ASN A 135 14.97 11.01 12.37
N GLY A 136 15.32 9.85 11.79
CA GLY A 136 16.31 8.93 12.33
C GLY A 136 15.91 8.28 13.66
N LYS A 137 14.62 8.28 13.98
CA LYS A 137 14.06 7.59 15.15
C LYS A 137 13.88 6.11 14.86
N GLU A 138 13.85 5.30 15.90
CA GLU A 138 13.38 3.93 15.78
C GLU A 138 11.91 3.93 15.35
N VAL A 139 11.62 3.14 14.31
CA VAL A 139 10.25 3.05 13.79
C VAL A 139 9.39 2.26 14.77
N SER A 140 8.35 2.88 15.25
CA SER A 140 7.42 2.29 16.21
C SER A 140 6.75 1.03 15.62
N ASP A 141 6.54 0.04 16.48
CA ASP A 141 5.81 -1.16 16.10
C ASP A 141 4.34 -0.87 15.81
N VAL A 142 3.81 -1.44 14.73
CA VAL A 142 2.44 -1.18 14.26
C VAL A 142 1.41 -1.53 15.32
N ASP A 143 1.58 -2.66 16.03
CA ASP A 143 0.63 -3.10 17.06
C ASP A 143 0.66 -2.18 18.28
N GLN A 144 1.84 -1.69 18.67
CA GLN A 144 1.97 -0.70 19.72
C GLN A 144 1.28 0.61 19.37
N ILE A 145 1.39 1.07 18.11
CA ILE A 145 0.67 2.26 17.65
C ILE A 145 -0.84 2.03 17.74
N ILE A 146 -1.32 0.87 17.25
CA ILE A 146 -2.75 0.52 17.27
C ILE A 146 -3.29 0.50 18.70
N GLU A 147 -2.57 -0.12 19.62
CA GLU A 147 -3.01 -0.25 21.02
C GLU A 147 -2.95 1.07 21.78
N SER A 148 -1.83 1.79 21.72
CA SER A 148 -1.63 3.04 22.44
C SER A 148 -2.59 4.16 22.01
N ARG A 149 -3.01 4.14 20.74
CA ARG A 149 -3.96 5.12 20.19
C ARG A 149 -5.40 4.60 20.08
N GLY A 150 -5.65 3.35 20.48
CA GLY A 150 -6.97 2.73 20.41
C GLY A 150 -7.53 2.70 18.99
N LEU A 151 -6.71 2.35 17.98
CA LEU A 151 -7.03 2.44 16.56
C LEU A 151 -7.67 1.17 15.98
N LYS A 152 -7.99 0.18 16.81
CA LYS A 152 -8.67 -1.04 16.35
C LYS A 152 -9.99 -0.69 15.67
N GLN A 153 -10.26 -1.36 14.56
CA GLN A 153 -11.52 -1.21 13.84
C GLN A 153 -12.69 -1.68 14.72
N ILE A 154 -13.81 -0.97 14.64
CA ILE A 154 -15.04 -1.37 15.33
C ILE A 154 -15.63 -2.54 14.53
N THR A 155 -15.54 -3.75 15.08
CA THR A 155 -16.10 -4.98 14.49
C THR A 155 -17.40 -5.39 15.18
N ASP A 156 -17.71 -4.79 16.32
CA ASP A 156 -18.96 -5.04 17.05
C ASP A 156 -20.13 -4.36 16.35
N SER A 157 -21.02 -5.17 15.78
CA SER A 157 -22.23 -4.71 15.09
C SER A 157 -23.12 -3.86 15.99
N ALA A 158 -23.26 -4.20 17.27
CA ALA A 158 -24.10 -3.44 18.20
C ALA A 158 -23.54 -2.04 18.48
N ALA A 159 -22.22 -1.93 18.66
CA ALA A 159 -21.57 -0.64 18.82
C ALA A 159 -21.67 0.22 17.56
N LEU A 160 -21.53 -0.39 16.37
CA LEU A 160 -21.69 0.29 15.10
C LEU A 160 -23.12 0.76 14.86
N GLU A 161 -24.12 -0.08 15.18
CA GLU A 161 -25.54 0.29 15.10
C GLU A 161 -25.90 1.46 16.00
N ALA A 162 -25.43 1.44 17.26
CA ALA A 162 -25.68 2.53 18.19
C ALA A 162 -25.07 3.86 17.67
N LEU A 163 -23.88 3.78 17.06
CA LEU A 163 -23.24 4.95 16.43
C LEU A 163 -24.05 5.45 15.22
N ILE A 164 -24.52 4.55 14.36
CA ILE A 164 -25.39 4.89 13.23
C ILE A 164 -26.66 5.58 13.72
N ASP A 165 -27.36 5.01 14.70
CA ASP A 165 -28.60 5.58 15.25
C ASP A 165 -28.39 7.00 15.80
N SER A 166 -27.28 7.23 16.51
CA SER A 166 -26.95 8.55 17.02
C SER A 166 -26.72 9.57 15.88
N VAL A 167 -26.04 9.15 14.81
CA VAL A 167 -25.80 10.01 13.64
C VAL A 167 -27.07 10.28 12.86
N LEU A 168 -27.95 9.28 12.67
CA LEU A 168 -29.24 9.45 12.00
C LEU A 168 -30.13 10.43 12.75
N GLN A 169 -30.20 10.32 14.09
CA GLN A 169 -30.93 11.26 14.94
C GLN A 169 -30.42 12.70 14.84
N ALA A 170 -29.11 12.87 14.76
CA ALA A 170 -28.48 14.20 14.63
C ALA A 170 -28.60 14.79 13.21
N ASN A 171 -28.90 14.00 12.19
CA ASN A 171 -28.91 14.42 10.77
C ASN A 171 -30.25 14.12 10.08
N THR A 172 -31.37 14.41 10.73
CA THR A 172 -32.74 14.14 10.25
C THR A 172 -33.02 14.64 8.84
N LYS A 173 -32.51 15.84 8.51
CA LYS A 173 -32.65 16.42 7.16
C LYS A 173 -32.00 15.54 6.08
N SER A 174 -30.79 15.02 6.32
CA SER A 174 -30.12 14.13 5.37
C SER A 174 -30.85 12.78 5.23
N VAL A 175 -31.46 12.29 6.30
CA VAL A 175 -32.31 11.10 6.29
C VAL A 175 -33.54 11.30 5.42
N GLU A 176 -34.25 12.43 5.58
CA GLU A 176 -35.43 12.79 4.78
C GLU A 176 -35.04 12.94 3.30
N GLU A 177 -33.92 13.61 3.02
CA GLU A 177 -33.42 13.75 1.63
C GLU A 177 -33.05 12.43 0.98
N PHE A 178 -32.48 11.48 1.75
CA PHE A 178 -32.22 10.12 1.24
C PHE A 178 -33.51 9.36 0.97
N ARG A 179 -34.47 9.40 1.87
CA ARG A 179 -35.81 8.80 1.69
C ARG A 179 -36.56 9.40 0.50
N ALA A 180 -36.28 10.67 0.16
CA ALA A 180 -36.79 11.33 -1.05
C ALA A 180 -36.02 10.94 -2.33
N GLY A 181 -35.10 9.97 -2.28
CA GLY A 181 -34.37 9.43 -3.43
C GLY A 181 -33.05 10.13 -3.78
N LYS A 182 -32.51 10.99 -2.90
CA LYS A 182 -31.23 11.67 -3.15
C LYS A 182 -30.04 10.83 -2.67
N GLU A 183 -29.42 10.06 -3.57
CA GLU A 183 -28.22 9.24 -3.29
C GLU A 183 -27.05 10.04 -2.66
N LYS A 184 -26.92 11.33 -2.97
CA LYS A 184 -25.88 12.18 -2.35
C LYS A 184 -26.04 12.32 -0.84
N ALA A 185 -27.28 12.26 -0.33
CA ALA A 185 -27.55 12.33 1.10
C ALA A 185 -27.08 11.07 1.83
N PHE A 186 -27.16 9.88 1.18
CA PHE A 186 -26.59 8.65 1.71
C PHE A 186 -25.08 8.76 1.92
N ASN A 187 -24.35 9.24 0.91
CA ASN A 187 -22.91 9.42 1.02
C ASN A 187 -22.53 10.43 2.10
N ALA A 188 -23.35 11.46 2.31
CA ALA A 188 -23.16 12.41 3.41
C ALA A 188 -23.34 11.74 4.79
N LEU A 189 -24.36 10.89 4.95
CA LEU A 189 -24.57 10.11 6.18
C LEU A 189 -23.40 9.14 6.45
N VAL A 190 -22.94 8.40 5.43
CA VAL A 190 -21.75 7.56 5.52
C VAL A 190 -20.54 8.38 6.00
N GLY A 191 -20.33 9.56 5.43
CA GLY A 191 -19.25 10.47 5.85
C GLY A 191 -19.36 10.90 7.31
N GLN A 192 -20.57 11.18 7.79
CA GLN A 192 -20.81 11.56 9.20
C GLN A 192 -20.53 10.40 10.16
N VAL A 193 -20.95 9.17 9.85
CA VAL A 193 -20.64 7.99 10.67
C VAL A 193 -19.14 7.70 10.66
N MET A 194 -18.48 7.79 9.50
CA MET A 194 -17.04 7.64 9.39
C MET A 194 -16.29 8.69 10.22
N LYS A 195 -16.79 9.92 10.27
CA LYS A 195 -16.24 10.98 11.11
C LYS A 195 -16.46 10.69 12.60
N ALA A 196 -17.67 10.31 12.99
CA ALA A 196 -18.03 9.98 14.37
C ALA A 196 -17.25 8.77 14.89
N SER A 197 -17.00 7.76 14.05
CA SER A 197 -16.15 6.61 14.38
C SER A 197 -14.65 6.90 14.33
N GLN A 198 -14.25 8.12 13.99
CA GLN A 198 -12.84 8.49 13.77
C GLN A 198 -12.13 7.61 12.70
N GLY A 199 -12.89 7.10 11.72
CA GLY A 199 -12.37 6.20 10.68
C GLY A 199 -12.24 4.74 11.12
N LYS A 200 -12.75 4.36 12.30
CA LYS A 200 -12.68 3.00 12.84
C LYS A 200 -13.81 2.10 12.35
N ALA A 201 -14.89 2.63 11.77
CA ALA A 201 -15.97 1.84 11.20
C ALA A 201 -15.51 1.13 9.91
N ASN A 202 -15.96 -0.12 9.73
CA ASN A 202 -15.77 -0.82 8.47
C ASN A 202 -16.74 -0.24 7.42
N PRO A 203 -16.25 0.29 6.28
CA PRO A 203 -17.12 0.94 5.29
C PRO A 203 -18.17 0.00 4.68
N GLN A 204 -17.85 -1.29 4.51
CA GLN A 204 -18.79 -2.26 3.96
C GLN A 204 -19.95 -2.53 4.94
N GLN A 205 -19.62 -2.90 6.17
CA GLN A 205 -20.62 -3.11 7.24
C GLN A 205 -21.45 -1.85 7.49
N LEU A 206 -20.79 -0.68 7.49
CA LEU A 206 -21.47 0.60 7.63
C LEU A 206 -22.52 0.81 6.52
N ASN A 207 -22.15 0.60 5.26
CA ASN A 207 -23.05 0.77 4.14
C ASN A 207 -24.24 -0.20 4.20
N GLU A 208 -23.99 -1.46 4.58
CA GLU A 208 -25.04 -2.46 4.74
C GLU A 208 -26.02 -2.09 5.85
N LEU A 209 -25.51 -1.78 7.04
CA LEU A 209 -26.35 -1.41 8.19
C LEU A 209 -27.10 -0.09 7.97
N LEU A 210 -26.45 0.89 7.34
CA LEU A 210 -27.07 2.19 7.07
C LEU A 210 -28.20 2.09 6.02
N ARG A 211 -28.14 1.13 5.09
CA ARG A 211 -29.22 0.87 4.12
C ARG A 211 -30.41 0.11 4.73
N GLN A 212 -30.20 -0.62 5.84
CA GLN A 212 -31.25 -1.38 6.54
C GLN A 212 -32.08 -0.49 7.48
N LYS A 213 -31.58 0.67 7.84
CA LYS A 213 -32.23 1.65 8.74
C LYS A 213 -32.88 2.78 7.95
#